data_3e1171ea3370dc695839b679211fd735
#
_entry.id   3e1171ea3370dc695839b679211fd735
#
_cell.length_a   1.000
_cell.length_b   1.000
_cell.length_c   1.000
_cell.angle_alpha   90.00
_cell.angle_beta   90.00
_cell.angle_gamma   90.00
#
_symmetry.space_group_name_H-M   'P 1'
#
loop_
_entity.id
_entity.type
_entity.pdbx_description
1 polymer ?
#
loop_
_entity_poly.entity_id
_entity_poly.type
_entity_poly.pdbx_seq_one_letter_code
_entity_poly.pdbx_strand_id
1 'polypeptide(L)'
;MPLFQIGAQLICFFERKKLKMQDRRPGNDQRGERQENRRGSFSGKEYRSDNYRRESRREDRRESRPDRSYSSRREEGREDRREDRREDRRENRRENRADRDQDRRRADVDTRFFSGETEPDENRIEGRNAVIEAYRAGRTIEKLFLLEGPAEGAMQTVLRLAKDHHTPVRFLTRQRLDQLSQTGRHQGVIAQAAAFRYAEIDDLFARAAEKGEDPFFVLLDQIEDPHNLGAIIRTANLAGAHGVIIPKDRSVGLTATAAKASAGAIHYTPVVKVTNLARTMEDLKKRGLWFVCADMDGTPMTQLSMTGPIGLVIGAEGSGVSRLVREKCDMTASIPMKGEIDSLNASVAAGVLMYEILRQRG
;
A
#
# COMPACT_ATOMS: atom_id res chain seq x y z
N MET A 1 -18.94 10.89 -48.32
CA MET A 1 -18.51 9.50 -48.48
C MET A 1 -17.01 9.43 -48.30
N PRO A 2 -16.41 8.45 -47.55
CA PRO A 2 -17.01 7.28 -46.93
C PRO A 2 -16.62 7.09 -45.42
N LEU A 3 -17.59 6.98 -44.54
CA LEU A 3 -17.45 6.59 -43.15
C LEU A 3 -17.94 5.14 -42.86
N PHE A 4 -18.30 4.38 -43.91
CA PHE A 4 -18.88 3.04 -43.76
C PHE A 4 -17.91 1.86 -43.86
N GLN A 5 -16.62 2.08 -44.18
CA GLN A 5 -15.67 0.96 -44.40
C GLN A 5 -14.84 0.56 -43.19
N ILE A 6 -14.78 1.37 -42.13
CA ILE A 6 -13.94 1.06 -40.92
C ILE A 6 -14.70 0.18 -39.92
N GLY A 7 -16.05 0.25 -39.90
CA GLY A 7 -16.86 -0.57 -38.98
C GLY A 7 -16.91 -2.06 -39.33
N ALA A 8 -16.79 -2.42 -40.60
CA ALA A 8 -16.87 -3.83 -41.04
C ALA A 8 -15.60 -4.65 -40.78
N GLN A 9 -14.43 -4.05 -40.68
CA GLN A 9 -13.18 -4.74 -40.42
C GLN A 9 -12.98 -5.08 -38.94
N LEU A 10 -13.53 -4.29 -38.01
CA LEU A 10 -13.45 -4.55 -36.57
C LEU A 10 -14.35 -5.69 -36.10
N ILE A 11 -15.53 -5.86 -36.74
CA ILE A 11 -16.45 -6.95 -36.40
C ILE A 11 -15.90 -8.32 -36.89
N CYS A 12 -15.19 -8.36 -38.01
CA CYS A 12 -14.60 -9.60 -38.55
C CYS A 12 -13.38 -10.08 -37.72
N PHE A 13 -12.73 -9.19 -36.97
CA PHE A 13 -11.57 -9.55 -36.12
C PHE A 13 -12.01 -10.18 -34.79
N PHE A 14 -13.17 -9.76 -34.26
CA PHE A 14 -13.72 -10.31 -33.00
C PHE A 14 -14.37 -11.68 -33.18
N GLU A 15 -14.99 -11.96 -34.31
CA GLU A 15 -15.58 -13.27 -34.57
C GLU A 15 -14.55 -14.38 -34.85
N ARG A 16 -13.41 -14.06 -35.46
CA ARG A 16 -12.33 -15.04 -35.66
C ARG A 16 -11.62 -15.47 -34.38
N LYS A 17 -11.70 -14.68 -33.30
CA LYS A 17 -11.13 -15.07 -31.99
C LYS A 17 -12.06 -15.99 -31.19
N LYS A 18 -13.39 -15.91 -31.40
CA LYS A 18 -14.36 -16.79 -30.73
C LYS A 18 -14.36 -18.23 -31.28
N LEU A 19 -14.07 -18.44 -32.56
CA LEU A 19 -14.05 -19.78 -33.17
C LEU A 19 -12.79 -20.61 -32.80
N LYS A 20 -11.71 -20.02 -32.35
CA LYS A 20 -10.48 -20.75 -31.97
C LYS A 20 -10.45 -21.26 -30.52
N MET A 21 -11.47 -20.99 -29.71
CA MET A 21 -11.55 -21.42 -28.30
C MET A 21 -12.48 -22.61 -28.05
N GLN A 22 -13.15 -23.16 -29.06
CA GLN A 22 -14.12 -24.26 -28.88
C GLN A 22 -13.60 -25.67 -29.19
N ASP A 23 -12.36 -25.86 -29.64
CA ASP A 23 -11.79 -27.17 -29.99
C ASP A 23 -10.63 -27.55 -29.06
N ARG A 24 -10.89 -27.76 -27.79
CA ARG A 24 -10.02 -28.57 -26.90
C ARG A 24 -10.88 -29.32 -25.89
N ARG A 25 -11.28 -30.55 -26.26
CA ARG A 25 -11.77 -31.56 -25.31
C ARG A 25 -10.58 -32.26 -24.66
N PRO A 26 -10.63 -32.60 -23.36
CA PRO A 26 -9.59 -33.34 -22.68
C PRO A 26 -9.72 -34.83 -22.95
N GLY A 27 -8.61 -35.44 -23.31
CA GLY A 27 -8.45 -36.90 -23.43
C GLY A 27 -8.34 -37.55 -22.06
N ASN A 28 -9.10 -38.60 -21.94
CA ASN A 28 -9.19 -39.55 -20.85
C ASN A 28 -8.04 -40.57 -20.97
N ASP A 29 -7.27 -40.75 -19.90
CA ASP A 29 -6.49 -41.99 -19.76
C ASP A 29 -6.47 -42.47 -18.31
N GLN A 30 -7.10 -43.62 -18.13
CA GLN A 30 -7.10 -44.51 -16.97
C GLN A 30 -5.87 -45.41 -17.02
N ARG A 31 -5.34 -45.71 -15.86
CA ARG A 31 -4.63 -46.91 -15.37
C ARG A 31 -3.57 -46.50 -14.36
N GLY A 32 -3.40 -47.11 -13.23
CA GLY A 32 -3.80 -48.37 -12.68
C GLY A 32 -3.33 -48.51 -11.26
N GLU A 33 -3.96 -49.35 -10.55
CA GLU A 33 -3.80 -49.79 -9.19
C GLU A 33 -2.40 -50.35 -8.84
N ARG A 34 -2.02 -50.20 -7.55
CA ARG A 34 -1.55 -51.25 -6.59
C ARG A 34 -0.97 -50.61 -5.36
N GLN A 35 -1.60 -50.80 -4.20
CA GLN A 35 -1.29 -51.73 -3.10
C GLN A 35 0.18 -51.64 -2.67
N GLU A 36 0.53 -51.37 -1.41
CA GLU A 36 0.36 -52.16 -0.19
C GLU A 36 0.94 -51.49 1.05
N ASN A 37 0.23 -51.61 2.10
CA ASN A 37 0.59 -51.82 3.52
C ASN A 37 2.05 -51.61 3.98
N ARG A 38 2.21 -50.86 5.08
CA ARG A 38 2.81 -51.44 6.30
C ARG A 38 2.55 -50.55 7.52
N ARG A 39 1.96 -51.20 8.52
CA ARG A 39 1.83 -50.78 9.92
C ARG A 39 3.21 -50.68 10.58
N GLY A 40 3.36 -49.74 11.50
CA GLY A 40 4.47 -49.69 12.44
C GLY A 40 4.14 -48.81 13.62
N SER A 41 3.58 -49.40 14.65
CA SER A 41 3.40 -48.83 15.99
C SER A 41 4.74 -48.86 16.76
N PHE A 42 5.08 -47.76 17.46
CA PHE A 42 5.94 -47.82 18.67
C PHE A 42 5.66 -46.58 19.53
N SER A 43 4.97 -46.78 20.60
CA SER A 43 5.23 -46.77 22.02
C SER A 43 6.06 -45.60 22.55
N GLY A 44 5.41 -44.95 23.54
CA GLY A 44 5.89 -43.83 24.33
C GLY A 44 7.12 -44.15 25.22
N LYS A 45 7.77 -43.09 25.62
CA LYS A 45 8.57 -43.05 26.86
C LYS A 45 8.48 -41.67 27.49
N GLU A 46 7.89 -41.67 28.64
CA GLU A 46 8.05 -40.68 29.71
C GLU A 46 9.51 -40.50 30.07
N TYR A 47 9.93 -39.28 30.34
CA TYR A 47 11.11 -39.02 31.14
C TYR A 47 10.75 -38.08 32.30
N ARG A 48 10.86 -38.70 33.47
CA ARG A 48 10.77 -38.09 34.79
C ARG A 48 11.98 -37.21 35.09
N SER A 49 11.71 -36.20 35.85
CA SER A 49 12.60 -35.41 36.67
C SER A 49 13.51 -36.25 37.58
N ASP A 50 14.77 -35.86 37.68
CA ASP A 50 15.56 -36.13 38.86
C ASP A 50 16.52 -34.97 39.20
N ASN A 51 16.20 -34.33 40.32
CA ASN A 51 17.07 -33.51 41.14
C ASN A 51 17.99 -34.45 41.91
N TYR A 52 19.31 -34.24 41.84
CA TYR A 52 20.17 -34.63 42.97
C TYR A 52 21.42 -33.77 43.06
N ARG A 53 21.53 -33.17 44.23
CA ARG A 53 22.72 -32.63 44.95
C ARG A 53 24.01 -33.34 44.66
N ARG A 54 25.11 -32.57 44.59
CA ARG A 54 26.36 -32.92 45.27
C ARG A 54 27.13 -31.68 45.65
N GLU A 55 27.09 -31.44 46.95
CA GLU A 55 28.13 -30.73 47.71
C GLU A 55 29.41 -31.57 47.83
N SER A 56 30.48 -30.86 48.18
CA SER A 56 31.74 -31.25 48.79
C SER A 56 32.83 -31.80 47.88
N ARG A 57 33.85 -31.00 47.75
CA ARG A 57 35.20 -31.27 48.33
C ARG A 57 36.10 -30.06 48.13
N ARG A 58 36.39 -29.39 49.26
CA ARG A 58 37.62 -28.62 49.51
C ARG A 58 38.74 -29.63 49.76
N GLU A 59 39.94 -29.32 49.22
CA GLU A 59 41.19 -29.24 49.97
C GLU A 59 42.40 -29.39 49.04
N ASP A 60 43.36 -28.48 49.28
CA ASP A 60 44.81 -28.54 49.13
C ASP A 60 45.39 -28.74 47.71
N ARG A 61 46.01 -27.67 47.27
CA ARG A 61 47.48 -27.61 47.02
C ARG A 61 47.95 -26.17 46.84
N ARG A 62 48.66 -25.68 47.83
CA ARG A 62 49.62 -24.56 47.77
C ARG A 62 50.84 -25.01 46.98
N GLU A 63 51.47 -23.97 46.39
CA GLU A 63 52.86 -23.91 45.95
C GLU A 63 53.07 -24.06 44.43
N SER A 64 53.28 -22.92 43.81
CA SER A 64 54.51 -22.42 43.19
C SER A 64 54.18 -21.23 42.26
N ARG A 65 54.75 -20.07 42.65
CA ARG A 65 54.83 -18.90 41.77
C ARG A 65 55.98 -19.09 40.78
N PRO A 66 55.81 -18.66 39.53
CA PRO A 66 56.79 -17.83 38.88
C PRO A 66 56.25 -16.56 38.24
N ASP A 67 56.96 -15.53 38.43
CA ASP A 67 57.29 -14.30 37.75
C ASP A 67 56.25 -13.55 36.93
N ARG A 68 56.06 -12.33 37.42
CA ARG A 68 55.39 -11.18 36.74
C ARG A 68 56.30 -10.68 35.61
N SER A 69 55.87 -10.77 34.36
CA SER A 69 56.27 -9.81 33.33
C SER A 69 55.47 -9.91 31.97
N TYR A 70 54.28 -10.54 31.90
CA TYR A 70 53.51 -10.66 30.64
C TYR A 70 52.05 -10.27 30.75
N SER A 71 51.64 -9.35 31.63
CA SER A 71 50.24 -9.01 31.87
C SER A 71 49.73 -7.73 31.17
N SER A 72 50.61 -6.85 30.69
CA SER A 72 50.15 -5.55 30.17
C SER A 72 49.58 -5.56 28.75
N ARG A 73 50.00 -6.49 27.89
CA ARG A 73 49.45 -6.57 26.49
C ARG A 73 48.14 -7.33 26.31
N ARG A 74 47.66 -8.03 27.36
CA ARG A 74 46.38 -8.76 27.31
C ARG A 74 45.18 -7.95 27.85
N GLU A 75 45.44 -6.90 28.59
CA GLU A 75 44.38 -6.04 29.14
C GLU A 75 43.91 -4.98 28.12
N GLU A 76 44.82 -4.36 27.37
CA GLU A 76 44.45 -3.40 26.31
C GLU A 76 43.52 -4.03 25.23
N GLY A 77 43.81 -5.23 24.75
CA GLY A 77 42.98 -5.92 23.78
C GLY A 77 41.62 -6.46 24.31
N ARG A 78 41.38 -6.37 25.64
CA ARG A 78 40.09 -6.71 26.25
C ARG A 78 39.24 -5.47 26.50
N GLU A 79 39.81 -4.33 26.67
CA GLU A 79 39.10 -3.05 26.79
C GLU A 79 38.56 -2.60 25.43
N ASP A 80 39.36 -2.65 24.37
CA ASP A 80 38.91 -2.32 22.98
C ASP A 80 37.74 -3.20 22.55
N ARG A 81 37.79 -4.52 22.83
CA ARG A 81 36.64 -5.42 22.51
C ARG A 81 35.40 -5.19 23.39
N ARG A 82 35.56 -4.52 24.54
CA ARG A 82 34.42 -4.14 25.40
C ARG A 82 33.81 -2.81 24.97
N GLU A 83 34.60 -1.90 24.42
CA GLU A 83 34.14 -0.64 23.85
C GLU A 83 33.40 -0.89 22.54
N ASP A 84 33.93 -1.65 21.60
CA ASP A 84 33.28 -2.05 20.35
C ASP A 84 31.90 -2.70 20.62
N ARG A 85 31.83 -3.63 21.60
CA ARG A 85 30.56 -4.25 21.99
C ARG A 85 29.57 -3.29 22.68
N ARG A 86 30.05 -2.19 23.26
CA ARG A 86 29.21 -1.15 23.85
C ARG A 86 28.72 -0.18 22.79
N GLU A 87 29.50 0.11 21.77
CA GLU A 87 29.12 0.93 20.64
C GLU A 87 28.09 0.21 19.76
N ASP A 88 28.30 -1.04 19.37
CA ASP A 88 27.35 -1.90 18.66
C ASP A 88 26.01 -2.00 19.39
N ARG A 89 26.03 -2.10 20.74
CA ARG A 89 24.80 -2.11 21.55
C ARG A 89 24.11 -0.75 21.62
N ARG A 90 24.86 0.36 21.49
CA ARG A 90 24.31 1.71 21.46
C ARG A 90 23.72 2.02 20.09
N GLU A 91 24.37 1.60 19.01
CA GLU A 91 23.87 1.74 17.64
C GLU A 91 22.60 0.91 17.44
N ASN A 92 22.61 -0.35 17.79
CA ASN A 92 21.41 -1.22 17.74
C ASN A 92 20.24 -0.69 18.60
N ARG A 93 20.53 -0.01 19.72
CA ARG A 93 19.48 0.65 20.51
C ARG A 93 18.96 1.93 19.87
N ARG A 94 19.81 2.66 19.11
CA ARG A 94 19.38 3.87 18.37
C ARG A 94 18.53 3.49 17.17
N GLU A 95 18.94 2.49 16.41
CA GLU A 95 18.14 1.96 15.28
C GLU A 95 16.79 1.42 15.74
N ASN A 96 16.76 0.58 16.77
CA ASN A 96 15.51 0.07 17.33
C ASN A 96 14.60 1.17 17.94
N ARG A 97 15.17 2.31 18.35
CA ARG A 97 14.42 3.45 18.85
C ARG A 97 13.86 4.29 17.69
N ALA A 98 14.63 4.46 16.62
CA ALA A 98 14.20 5.15 15.40
C ALA A 98 13.05 4.39 14.70
N ASP A 99 13.15 3.06 14.61
CA ASP A 99 12.09 2.21 14.08
C ASP A 99 10.81 2.28 14.93
N ARG A 100 10.95 2.24 16.26
CA ARG A 100 9.80 2.39 17.18
C ARG A 100 9.15 3.79 17.11
N ASP A 101 9.93 4.84 16.89
CA ASP A 101 9.40 6.19 16.74
C ASP A 101 8.74 6.39 15.36
N GLN A 102 9.25 5.74 14.30
CA GLN A 102 8.57 5.69 13.01
C GLN A 102 7.26 4.92 13.09
N ASP A 103 7.24 3.76 13.76
CA ASP A 103 6.01 2.99 13.95
C ASP A 103 4.99 3.72 14.83
N ARG A 104 5.44 4.48 15.85
CA ARG A 104 4.56 5.35 16.64
C ARG A 104 3.96 6.48 15.80
N ARG A 105 4.76 7.17 14.98
CA ARG A 105 4.25 8.23 14.10
C ARG A 105 3.28 7.68 13.06
N ARG A 106 3.53 6.48 12.51
CA ARG A 106 2.59 5.77 11.61
C ARG A 106 1.30 5.39 12.32
N ALA A 107 1.37 4.92 13.57
CA ALA A 107 0.19 4.61 14.38
C ALA A 107 -0.63 5.86 14.72
N ASP A 108 0.01 7.00 14.95
CA ASP A 108 -0.68 8.27 15.23
C ASP A 108 -1.37 8.87 13.99
N VAL A 109 -0.81 8.68 12.80
CA VAL A 109 -1.47 9.07 11.53
C VAL A 109 -2.72 8.21 11.31
N ASP A 110 -2.62 6.89 11.55
CA ASP A 110 -3.76 5.98 11.39
C ASP A 110 -4.91 6.26 12.38
N THR A 111 -4.61 6.83 13.57
CA THR A 111 -5.66 7.22 14.53
C THR A 111 -6.31 8.57 14.21
N ARG A 112 -5.61 9.49 13.54
CA ARG A 112 -6.24 10.72 13.04
C ARG A 112 -7.30 10.44 11.98
N PHE A 113 -7.20 9.31 11.28
CA PHE A 113 -8.18 8.86 10.31
C PHE A 113 -9.58 8.61 10.94
N PHE A 114 -9.62 8.28 12.23
CA PHE A 114 -10.86 7.99 12.96
C PHE A 114 -11.22 9.03 14.02
N SER A 115 -10.38 10.01 14.31
CA SER A 115 -10.53 10.92 15.45
C SER A 115 -11.43 12.16 15.19
N GLY A 116 -12.20 12.18 14.11
CA GLY A 116 -12.92 13.38 13.68
C GLY A 116 -14.44 13.33 13.70
N GLU A 117 -15.12 12.17 13.88
CA GLU A 117 -16.57 12.15 13.72
C GLU A 117 -17.28 11.30 14.78
N THR A 118 -18.24 11.93 15.42
CA THR A 118 -19.16 11.33 16.41
C THR A 118 -20.29 10.52 15.77
N GLU A 119 -20.37 10.46 14.43
CA GLU A 119 -21.35 9.66 13.71
C GLU A 119 -20.85 8.23 13.42
N PRO A 120 -21.70 7.21 13.50
CA PRO A 120 -21.33 5.85 13.17
C PRO A 120 -20.84 5.76 11.72
N ASP A 121 -19.61 5.26 11.53
CA ASP A 121 -19.07 5.03 10.18
C ASP A 121 -19.66 3.72 9.62
N GLU A 122 -20.66 3.83 8.75
CA GLU A 122 -21.34 2.72 8.09
C GLU A 122 -20.39 1.80 7.29
N ASN A 123 -19.21 2.28 6.97
CA ASN A 123 -18.19 1.53 6.25
C ASN A 123 -17.23 0.78 7.18
N ARG A 124 -17.39 0.91 8.50
CA ARG A 124 -16.64 0.14 9.48
C ARG A 124 -17.32 -1.20 9.72
N ILE A 125 -16.54 -2.27 9.55
CA ILE A 125 -17.01 -3.65 9.73
C ILE A 125 -16.21 -4.26 10.87
N GLU A 126 -16.89 -4.71 11.91
CA GLU A 126 -16.27 -5.28 13.10
C GLU A 126 -16.63 -6.76 13.26
N GLY A 127 -15.64 -7.57 13.67
CA GLY A 127 -15.81 -8.99 13.91
C GLY A 127 -15.40 -9.87 12.72
N ARG A 128 -14.85 -11.05 13.07
CA ARG A 128 -14.20 -11.97 12.12
C ARG A 128 -15.14 -12.42 11.00
N ASN A 129 -16.34 -12.84 11.35
CA ASN A 129 -17.30 -13.34 10.37
C ASN A 129 -17.83 -12.22 9.47
N ALA A 130 -18.11 -11.03 10.03
CA ALA A 130 -18.58 -9.89 9.26
C ALA A 130 -17.55 -9.46 8.21
N VAL A 131 -16.25 -9.46 8.56
CA VAL A 131 -15.16 -9.15 7.63
C VAL A 131 -15.03 -10.23 6.56
N ILE A 132 -15.13 -11.51 6.91
CA ILE A 132 -15.10 -12.62 5.93
C ILE A 132 -16.25 -12.48 4.92
N GLU A 133 -17.46 -12.23 5.42
CA GLU A 133 -18.63 -12.06 4.56
C GLU A 133 -18.53 -10.79 3.68
N ALA A 134 -17.94 -9.72 4.17
CA ALA A 134 -17.68 -8.52 3.37
C ALA A 134 -16.77 -8.83 2.16
N TYR A 135 -15.68 -9.61 2.37
CA TYR A 135 -14.83 -10.06 1.27
C TYR A 135 -15.58 -10.97 0.29
N ARG A 136 -16.39 -11.92 0.78
CA ARG A 136 -17.21 -12.82 -0.06
C ARG A 136 -18.25 -12.07 -0.87
N ALA A 137 -18.82 -11.01 -0.30
CA ALA A 137 -19.75 -10.12 -0.98
C ALA A 137 -19.07 -9.16 -1.98
N GLY A 138 -17.76 -9.27 -2.18
CA GLY A 138 -16.99 -8.43 -3.10
C GLY A 138 -16.84 -6.97 -2.65
N ARG A 139 -17.05 -6.67 -1.34
CA ARG A 139 -16.79 -5.32 -0.82
C ARG A 139 -15.29 -5.06 -0.81
N THR A 140 -14.89 -3.92 -1.33
CA THR A 140 -13.49 -3.47 -1.25
C THR A 140 -13.17 -3.04 0.16
N ILE A 141 -12.19 -3.69 0.80
CA ILE A 141 -11.66 -3.33 2.11
C ILE A 141 -10.43 -2.44 1.91
N GLU A 142 -10.53 -1.20 2.39
CA GLU A 142 -9.47 -0.19 2.29
C GLU A 142 -8.29 -0.49 3.22
N LYS A 143 -8.60 -0.89 4.44
CA LYS A 143 -7.63 -1.17 5.49
C LYS A 143 -8.19 -2.18 6.49
N LEU A 144 -7.31 -3.03 7.01
CA LEU A 144 -7.65 -4.04 7.99
C LEU A 144 -6.79 -3.84 9.25
N PHE A 145 -7.44 -3.74 10.39
CA PHE A 145 -6.81 -3.66 11.71
C PHE A 145 -7.00 -4.98 12.43
N LEU A 146 -5.90 -5.61 12.82
CA LEU A 146 -5.88 -6.91 13.49
C LEU A 146 -5.21 -6.81 14.85
N LEU A 147 -5.68 -7.61 15.80
CA LEU A 147 -5.02 -7.78 17.08
C LEU A 147 -3.65 -8.42 16.88
N GLU A 148 -2.62 -7.87 17.53
CA GLU A 148 -1.29 -8.48 17.62
C GLU A 148 -1.37 -9.85 18.30
N GLY A 149 -0.67 -10.84 17.75
CA GLY A 149 -0.58 -12.19 18.29
C GLY A 149 -0.76 -13.30 17.25
N PRO A 150 -0.77 -14.55 17.68
CA PRO A 150 -0.94 -15.68 16.78
C PRO A 150 -2.34 -15.67 16.14
N ALA A 151 -2.39 -15.88 14.84
CA ALA A 151 -3.64 -15.97 14.11
C ALA A 151 -4.15 -17.43 14.11
N GLU A 152 -5.33 -17.67 14.66
CA GLU A 152 -5.95 -18.97 14.71
C GLU A 152 -7.37 -18.96 14.15
N GLY A 153 -7.80 -20.08 13.56
CA GLY A 153 -9.16 -20.28 13.07
C GLY A 153 -9.60 -19.21 12.05
N ALA A 154 -10.70 -18.52 12.34
CA ALA A 154 -11.27 -17.50 11.45
C ALA A 154 -10.31 -16.34 11.16
N MET A 155 -9.35 -16.03 12.06
CA MET A 155 -8.34 -14.99 11.84
C MET A 155 -7.38 -15.36 10.73
N GLN A 156 -6.99 -16.64 10.59
CA GLN A 156 -6.19 -17.11 9.44
C GLN A 156 -6.94 -16.92 8.12
N THR A 157 -8.24 -17.16 8.11
CA THR A 157 -9.08 -16.93 6.92
C THR A 157 -9.11 -15.44 6.56
N VAL A 158 -9.26 -14.56 7.54
CA VAL A 158 -9.21 -13.09 7.32
C VAL A 158 -7.86 -12.67 6.73
N LEU A 159 -6.74 -13.16 7.28
CA LEU A 159 -5.40 -12.84 6.77
C LEU A 159 -5.18 -13.35 5.34
N ARG A 160 -5.67 -14.56 5.03
CA ARG A 160 -5.60 -15.09 3.66
C ARG A 160 -6.37 -14.22 2.68
N LEU A 161 -7.62 -13.88 3.00
CA LEU A 161 -8.45 -13.00 2.18
C LEU A 161 -7.81 -11.62 2.01
N ALA A 162 -7.25 -11.05 3.06
CA ALA A 162 -6.53 -9.79 2.99
C ALA A 162 -5.33 -9.87 2.02
N LYS A 163 -4.58 -10.98 2.05
CA LYS A 163 -3.47 -11.22 1.11
C LYS A 163 -3.96 -11.38 -0.33
N ASP A 164 -5.01 -12.17 -0.56
CA ASP A 164 -5.57 -12.44 -1.88
C ASP A 164 -6.11 -11.15 -2.54
N HIS A 165 -6.69 -10.25 -1.73
CA HIS A 165 -7.20 -8.94 -2.16
C HIS A 165 -6.18 -7.81 -2.05
N HIS A 166 -4.94 -8.10 -1.65
CA HIS A 166 -3.89 -7.09 -1.42
C HIS A 166 -4.36 -5.95 -0.49
N THR A 167 -5.12 -6.28 0.55
CA THR A 167 -5.60 -5.31 1.52
C THR A 167 -4.48 -4.97 2.51
N PRO A 168 -4.17 -3.67 2.72
CA PRO A 168 -3.24 -3.24 3.75
C PRO A 168 -3.67 -3.70 5.14
N VAL A 169 -2.76 -4.39 5.87
CA VAL A 169 -3.02 -4.90 7.22
C VAL A 169 -2.16 -4.16 8.23
N ARG A 170 -2.78 -3.73 9.34
CA ARG A 170 -2.11 -3.15 10.50
C ARG A 170 -2.38 -3.99 11.74
N PHE A 171 -1.33 -4.35 12.45
CA PHE A 171 -1.44 -5.04 13.72
C PHE A 171 -1.45 -4.00 14.84
N LEU A 172 -2.43 -4.13 15.76
CA LEU A 172 -2.66 -3.20 16.86
C LEU A 172 -2.81 -3.94 18.18
N THR A 173 -2.47 -3.27 19.28
CA THR A 173 -2.76 -3.75 20.62
C THR A 173 -4.28 -3.78 20.86
N ARG A 174 -4.73 -4.61 21.83
CA ARG A 174 -6.15 -4.70 22.20
C ARG A 174 -6.72 -3.34 22.58
N GLN A 175 -6.00 -2.60 23.40
CA GLN A 175 -6.42 -1.26 23.82
C GLN A 175 -6.68 -0.29 22.65
N ARG A 176 -5.85 -0.37 21.59
CA ARG A 176 -6.04 0.45 20.39
C ARG A 176 -7.24 -0.01 19.57
N LEU A 177 -7.48 -1.31 19.44
CA LEU A 177 -8.67 -1.84 18.77
C LEU A 177 -9.96 -1.46 19.53
N ASP A 178 -9.95 -1.55 20.87
CA ASP A 178 -11.07 -1.12 21.70
C ASP A 178 -11.40 0.36 21.52
N GLN A 179 -10.37 1.23 21.34
CA GLN A 179 -10.55 2.66 21.04
C GLN A 179 -11.12 2.91 19.64
N LEU A 180 -10.78 2.06 18.67
CA LEU A 180 -11.27 2.17 17.30
C LEU A 180 -12.66 1.56 17.13
N SER A 181 -13.08 0.66 18.02
CA SER A 181 -14.34 -0.07 17.91
C SER A 181 -15.53 0.85 18.22
N GLN A 182 -16.56 0.75 17.39
CA GLN A 182 -17.85 1.41 17.61
C GLN A 182 -18.80 0.54 18.45
N THR A 183 -18.70 -0.78 18.27
CA THR A 183 -19.64 -1.73 18.87
C THR A 183 -19.09 -2.41 20.13
N GLY A 184 -17.78 -2.32 20.39
CA GLY A 184 -17.07 -3.06 21.42
C GLY A 184 -16.99 -4.58 21.15
N ARG A 185 -17.45 -5.05 19.98
CA ARG A 185 -17.52 -6.49 19.61
C ARG A 185 -16.60 -6.87 18.46
N HIS A 186 -15.46 -6.18 18.32
CA HIS A 186 -14.57 -6.35 17.19
C HIS A 186 -13.89 -7.73 17.08
N GLN A 187 -13.86 -8.56 18.12
CA GLN A 187 -13.26 -9.91 18.11
C GLN A 187 -11.82 -9.95 17.60
N GLY A 188 -11.06 -8.87 17.78
CA GLY A 188 -9.69 -8.72 17.32
C GLY A 188 -9.54 -8.32 15.85
N VAL A 189 -10.63 -7.94 15.17
CA VAL A 189 -10.57 -7.46 13.77
C VAL A 189 -11.56 -6.32 13.53
N ILE A 190 -11.06 -5.27 12.87
CA ILE A 190 -11.84 -4.15 12.37
C ILE A 190 -11.40 -3.91 10.93
N ALA A 191 -12.35 -3.83 10.01
CA ALA A 191 -12.13 -3.49 8.62
C ALA A 191 -12.77 -2.15 8.27
N GLN A 192 -12.05 -1.34 7.51
CA GLN A 192 -12.57 -0.14 6.87
C GLN A 192 -12.90 -0.51 5.42
N ALA A 193 -14.17 -0.57 5.07
CA ALA A 193 -14.60 -0.77 3.70
C ALA A 193 -14.61 0.53 2.91
N ALA A 194 -14.47 0.43 1.59
CA ALA A 194 -14.65 1.56 0.69
C ALA A 194 -16.11 2.04 0.73
N ALA A 195 -16.30 3.35 0.81
CA ALA A 195 -17.62 3.98 0.72
C ALA A 195 -18.14 3.96 -0.72
N PHE A 196 -17.23 3.83 -1.70
CA PHE A 196 -17.53 3.88 -3.14
C PHE A 196 -16.80 2.78 -3.88
N ARG A 197 -17.35 2.39 -5.05
CA ARG A 197 -16.71 1.41 -5.93
C ARG A 197 -15.54 2.06 -6.67
N TYR A 198 -14.42 1.34 -6.75
CA TYR A 198 -13.31 1.70 -7.64
C TYR A 198 -13.60 1.27 -9.07
N ALA A 199 -13.08 2.07 -10.00
CA ALA A 199 -13.08 1.78 -11.43
C ALA A 199 -11.81 1.00 -11.82
N GLU A 200 -11.81 0.48 -13.04
CA GLU A 200 -10.63 -0.13 -13.67
C GLU A 200 -9.94 0.87 -14.60
N ILE A 201 -8.67 0.64 -14.93
CA ILE A 201 -7.90 1.53 -15.83
C ILE A 201 -8.57 1.67 -17.20
N ASP A 202 -9.17 0.59 -17.70
CA ASP A 202 -9.85 0.59 -19.00
C ASP A 202 -11.08 1.48 -19.02
N ASP A 203 -11.77 1.67 -17.90
CA ASP A 203 -12.89 2.62 -17.77
C ASP A 203 -12.44 4.06 -18.01
N LEU A 204 -11.22 4.42 -17.59
CA LEU A 204 -10.67 5.76 -17.80
C LEU A 204 -10.40 6.04 -19.29
N PHE A 205 -9.87 5.04 -19.99
CA PHE A 205 -9.67 5.16 -21.44
C PHE A 205 -10.98 5.15 -22.21
N ALA A 206 -11.94 4.32 -21.81
CA ALA A 206 -13.26 4.31 -22.41
C ALA A 206 -13.93 5.69 -22.32
N ARG A 207 -13.82 6.33 -21.15
CA ARG A 207 -14.35 7.68 -20.93
C ARG A 207 -13.67 8.74 -21.81
N ALA A 208 -12.36 8.67 -22.02
CA ALA A 208 -11.67 9.58 -22.93
C ALA A 208 -12.13 9.36 -24.37
N ALA A 209 -12.27 8.11 -24.79
CA ALA A 209 -12.75 7.74 -26.12
C ALA A 209 -14.19 8.17 -26.37
N GLU A 210 -15.09 8.03 -25.39
CA GLU A 210 -16.49 8.49 -25.47
C GLU A 210 -16.60 10.00 -25.69
N LYS A 211 -15.69 10.77 -25.11
CA LYS A 211 -15.63 12.22 -25.30
C LYS A 211 -14.88 12.65 -26.58
N GLY A 212 -14.17 11.72 -27.22
CA GLY A 212 -13.30 12.02 -28.36
C GLY A 212 -12.08 12.88 -27.98
N GLU A 213 -11.64 12.77 -26.72
CA GLU A 213 -10.55 13.56 -26.15
C GLU A 213 -9.31 12.69 -25.91
N ASP A 214 -8.14 13.33 -25.94
CA ASP A 214 -6.91 12.66 -25.48
C ASP A 214 -6.99 12.33 -23.99
N PRO A 215 -6.54 11.12 -23.55
CA PRO A 215 -6.57 10.74 -22.14
C PRO A 215 -5.87 11.78 -21.25
N PHE A 216 -6.55 12.17 -20.16
CA PHE A 216 -6.02 12.99 -19.10
C PHE A 216 -6.30 12.34 -17.75
N PHE A 217 -5.26 11.83 -17.07
CA PHE A 217 -5.37 11.16 -15.78
C PHE A 217 -4.58 11.93 -14.72
N VAL A 218 -5.08 11.89 -13.48
CA VAL A 218 -4.38 12.46 -12.31
C VAL A 218 -3.93 11.30 -11.44
N LEU A 219 -2.63 11.21 -11.21
CA LEU A 219 -2.01 10.18 -10.39
C LEU A 219 -1.58 10.79 -9.05
N LEU A 220 -1.96 10.16 -7.96
CA LEU A 220 -1.65 10.65 -6.62
C LEU A 220 -0.65 9.73 -5.94
N ASP A 221 0.50 10.26 -5.54
CA ASP A 221 1.54 9.52 -4.85
C ASP A 221 1.58 9.95 -3.37
N GLN A 222 1.19 9.03 -2.48
CA GLN A 222 1.24 9.22 -1.02
C GLN A 222 0.32 10.35 -0.47
N ILE A 223 -0.80 10.62 -1.11
CA ILE A 223 -1.82 11.52 -0.57
C ILE A 223 -2.59 10.80 0.54
N GLU A 224 -2.37 11.18 1.80
CA GLU A 224 -2.95 10.52 2.98
C GLU A 224 -4.15 11.28 3.60
N ASP A 225 -4.33 12.57 3.27
CA ASP A 225 -5.44 13.37 3.75
C ASP A 225 -6.68 13.17 2.87
N PRO A 226 -7.83 12.72 3.45
CA PRO A 226 -9.08 12.54 2.70
C PRO A 226 -9.67 13.87 2.17
N HIS A 227 -9.38 15.00 2.82
CA HIS A 227 -9.82 16.30 2.32
C HIS A 227 -9.08 16.68 1.05
N ASN A 228 -7.77 16.45 0.99
CA ASN A 228 -6.99 16.66 -0.23
C ASN A 228 -7.45 15.73 -1.36
N LEU A 229 -7.66 14.43 -1.09
CA LEU A 229 -8.18 13.50 -2.10
C LEU A 229 -9.52 13.98 -2.65
N GLY A 230 -10.47 14.34 -1.78
CA GLY A 230 -11.78 14.83 -2.20
C GLY A 230 -11.71 16.11 -3.03
N ALA A 231 -10.90 17.09 -2.61
CA ALA A 231 -10.68 18.34 -3.33
C ALA A 231 -10.04 18.09 -4.71
N ILE A 232 -9.05 17.16 -4.79
CA ILE A 232 -8.44 16.80 -6.08
C ILE A 232 -9.45 16.14 -7.00
N ILE A 233 -10.26 15.19 -6.52
CA ILE A 233 -11.32 14.55 -7.33
C ILE A 233 -12.31 15.60 -7.87
N ARG A 234 -12.70 16.56 -7.02
CA ARG A 234 -13.60 17.64 -7.43
C ARG A 234 -12.97 18.49 -8.54
N THR A 235 -11.73 18.90 -8.36
CA THR A 235 -11.02 19.72 -9.35
C THR A 235 -10.74 18.93 -10.63
N ALA A 236 -10.37 17.65 -10.53
CA ALA A 236 -10.20 16.77 -11.68
C ALA A 236 -11.46 16.64 -12.52
N ASN A 237 -12.63 16.55 -11.87
CA ASN A 237 -13.92 16.59 -12.56
C ASN A 237 -14.11 17.88 -13.35
N LEU A 238 -13.89 19.03 -12.73
CA LEU A 238 -14.10 20.35 -13.32
C LEU A 238 -13.07 20.68 -14.41
N ALA A 239 -11.84 20.18 -14.27
CA ALA A 239 -10.77 20.36 -15.27
C ALA A 239 -10.83 19.34 -16.43
N GLY A 240 -11.86 18.48 -16.47
CA GLY A 240 -12.05 17.53 -17.55
C GLY A 240 -11.16 16.30 -17.50
N ALA A 241 -10.51 16.00 -16.35
CA ALA A 241 -9.75 14.76 -16.22
C ALA A 241 -10.67 13.53 -16.33
N HIS A 242 -10.20 12.50 -17.01
CA HIS A 242 -10.96 11.28 -17.27
C HIS A 242 -10.98 10.33 -16.08
N GLY A 243 -10.07 10.51 -15.12
CA GLY A 243 -10.08 9.78 -13.87
C GLY A 243 -8.87 10.07 -12.99
N VAL A 244 -8.93 9.53 -11.76
CA VAL A 244 -7.89 9.67 -10.75
C VAL A 244 -7.35 8.28 -10.41
N ILE A 245 -6.03 8.15 -10.27
CA ILE A 245 -5.35 6.88 -9.94
C ILE A 245 -4.64 7.05 -8.60
N ILE A 246 -4.92 6.15 -7.64
CA ILE A 246 -4.31 6.16 -6.32
C ILE A 246 -3.65 4.82 -6.02
N PRO A 247 -2.56 4.78 -5.22
CA PRO A 247 -1.99 3.52 -4.76
C PRO A 247 -2.82 2.89 -3.63
N LYS A 248 -2.68 1.56 -3.44
CA LYS A 248 -3.31 0.83 -2.32
C LYS A 248 -2.66 1.16 -0.98
N ASP A 249 -1.34 1.34 -0.97
CA ASP A 249 -0.53 1.61 0.21
C ASP A 249 -0.11 3.07 0.27
N ARG A 250 0.05 3.60 1.48
CA ARG A 250 0.48 4.99 1.74
C ARG A 250 -0.39 6.03 1.05
N SER A 251 -1.69 5.77 0.99
CA SER A 251 -2.68 6.68 0.40
C SER A 251 -4.00 6.49 1.11
N VAL A 252 -4.77 7.56 1.18
CA VAL A 252 -6.15 7.49 1.63
C VAL A 252 -7.03 6.90 0.52
N GLY A 253 -8.02 6.11 0.90
CA GLY A 253 -9.02 5.58 -0.03
C GLY A 253 -10.28 6.45 -0.12
N LEU A 254 -11.30 5.92 -0.82
CA LEU A 254 -12.60 6.57 -0.98
C LEU A 254 -13.44 6.43 0.30
N THR A 255 -13.14 7.26 1.29
CA THR A 255 -13.85 7.35 2.56
C THR A 255 -15.06 8.29 2.45
N ALA A 256 -15.95 8.25 3.46
CA ALA A 256 -17.06 9.19 3.58
C ALA A 256 -16.58 10.66 3.61
N THR A 257 -15.46 10.93 4.30
CA THR A 257 -14.83 12.26 4.36
C THR A 257 -14.35 12.71 2.98
N ALA A 258 -13.65 11.85 2.21
CA ALA A 258 -13.23 12.15 0.85
C ALA A 258 -14.42 12.41 -0.07
N ALA A 259 -15.48 11.63 0.07
CA ALA A 259 -16.72 11.81 -0.68
C ALA A 259 -17.38 13.16 -0.38
N LYS A 260 -17.49 13.52 0.91
CA LYS A 260 -18.02 14.82 1.33
C LYS A 260 -17.18 15.99 0.79
N ALA A 261 -15.84 15.88 0.88
CA ALA A 261 -14.91 16.89 0.35
C ALA A 261 -14.99 17.03 -1.18
N SER A 262 -15.32 15.94 -1.89
CA SER A 262 -15.48 15.97 -3.35
C SER A 262 -16.76 16.69 -3.82
N ALA A 263 -17.67 17.06 -2.91
CA ALA A 263 -18.96 17.70 -3.19
C ALA A 263 -19.75 16.97 -4.31
N GLY A 264 -19.73 15.63 -4.31
CA GLY A 264 -20.44 14.78 -5.26
C GLY A 264 -19.66 14.45 -6.55
N ALA A 265 -18.49 15.05 -6.79
CA ALA A 265 -17.69 14.77 -7.99
C ALA A 265 -17.24 13.29 -8.08
N ILE A 266 -17.15 12.58 -6.93
CA ILE A 266 -16.82 11.17 -6.85
C ILE A 266 -17.79 10.25 -7.63
N HIS A 267 -19.01 10.70 -7.85
CA HIS A 267 -20.00 9.95 -8.65
C HIS A 267 -19.77 10.07 -10.16
N TYR A 268 -19.02 11.09 -10.57
CA TYR A 268 -18.79 11.44 -11.98
C TYR A 268 -17.33 11.21 -12.40
N THR A 269 -16.39 11.14 -11.46
CA THR A 269 -14.98 10.97 -11.78
C THR A 269 -14.54 9.58 -11.30
N PRO A 270 -14.27 8.65 -12.22
CA PRO A 270 -13.82 7.32 -11.82
C PRO A 270 -12.48 7.39 -11.12
N VAL A 271 -12.35 6.64 -10.03
CA VAL A 271 -11.13 6.51 -9.26
C VAL A 271 -10.64 5.07 -9.34
N VAL A 272 -9.39 4.88 -9.75
CA VAL A 272 -8.74 3.57 -9.87
C VAL A 272 -7.76 3.38 -8.73
N LYS A 273 -7.73 2.19 -8.15
CA LYS A 273 -6.83 1.85 -7.06
C LYS A 273 -5.84 0.78 -7.50
N VAL A 274 -4.52 1.14 -7.52
CA VAL A 274 -3.47 0.29 -8.06
C VAL A 274 -2.50 -0.19 -6.96
N THR A 275 -1.93 -1.38 -7.14
CA THR A 275 -0.98 -1.94 -6.17
C THR A 275 0.40 -1.26 -6.26
N ASN A 276 0.83 -0.89 -7.47
CA ASN A 276 2.15 -0.28 -7.71
C ASN A 276 2.03 0.84 -8.75
N LEU A 277 2.13 2.09 -8.29
CA LEU A 277 1.95 3.27 -9.14
C LEU A 277 3.01 3.35 -10.25
N ALA A 278 4.29 3.11 -9.91
CA ALA A 278 5.38 3.18 -10.88
C ALA A 278 5.23 2.14 -12.02
N ARG A 279 4.84 0.90 -11.68
CA ARG A 279 4.56 -0.13 -12.67
C ARG A 279 3.34 0.22 -13.53
N THR A 280 2.29 0.75 -12.91
CA THR A 280 1.10 1.23 -13.63
C THR A 280 1.47 2.32 -14.64
N MET A 281 2.33 3.27 -14.27
CA MET A 281 2.83 4.30 -15.18
C MET A 281 3.56 3.69 -16.39
N GLU A 282 4.40 2.67 -16.20
CA GLU A 282 5.06 1.96 -17.30
C GLU A 282 4.05 1.31 -18.26
N ASP A 283 2.98 0.73 -17.72
CA ASP A 283 1.95 0.11 -18.54
C ASP A 283 1.09 1.17 -19.28
N LEU A 284 0.85 2.31 -18.65
CA LEU A 284 0.16 3.44 -19.26
C LEU A 284 1.02 4.13 -20.35
N LYS A 285 2.36 4.21 -20.19
CA LYS A 285 3.29 4.66 -21.22
C LYS A 285 3.21 3.81 -22.49
N LYS A 286 3.11 2.49 -22.36
CA LYS A 286 2.91 1.58 -23.51
C LYS A 286 1.61 1.85 -24.26
N ARG A 287 0.65 2.52 -23.59
CA ARG A 287 -0.64 2.96 -24.17
C ARG A 287 -0.59 4.40 -24.69
N GLY A 288 0.58 5.04 -24.68
CA GLY A 288 0.82 6.33 -25.28
C GLY A 288 0.73 7.53 -24.33
N LEU A 289 0.60 7.34 -23.01
CA LEU A 289 0.60 8.47 -22.07
C LEU A 289 2.00 8.99 -21.79
N TRP A 290 2.10 10.29 -21.64
CA TRP A 290 3.26 11.01 -21.10
C TRP A 290 2.97 11.44 -19.67
N PHE A 291 3.99 11.47 -18.82
CA PHE A 291 3.82 11.82 -17.42
C PHE A 291 4.55 13.10 -17.08
N VAL A 292 3.83 14.00 -16.40
CA VAL A 292 4.38 15.20 -15.80
C VAL A 292 4.20 15.15 -14.29
N CYS A 293 5.27 15.32 -13.52
CA CYS A 293 5.18 15.44 -12.07
C CYS A 293 5.29 16.89 -11.62
N ALA A 294 4.56 17.20 -10.53
CA ALA A 294 4.68 18.48 -9.83
C ALA A 294 5.90 18.45 -8.91
N ASP A 295 6.84 19.37 -9.13
CA ASP A 295 8.00 19.54 -8.27
C ASP A 295 8.53 20.99 -8.38
N MET A 296 9.11 21.50 -7.30
CA MET A 296 9.61 22.87 -7.24
C MET A 296 10.81 23.12 -8.19
N ASP A 297 11.65 22.09 -8.36
CA ASP A 297 12.84 22.16 -9.21
C ASP A 297 12.54 21.90 -10.71
N GLY A 298 11.28 21.88 -11.09
CA GLY A 298 10.84 21.63 -12.46
C GLY A 298 10.95 22.85 -13.38
N THR A 299 10.64 22.61 -14.65
CA THR A 299 10.43 23.68 -15.61
C THR A 299 9.11 24.41 -15.30
N PRO A 300 9.05 25.74 -15.37
CA PRO A 300 7.80 26.49 -15.20
C PRO A 300 6.68 25.91 -16.07
N MET A 301 5.52 25.60 -15.48
CA MET A 301 4.39 24.94 -16.15
C MET A 301 3.98 25.61 -17.47
N THR A 302 4.15 26.93 -17.56
CA THR A 302 3.81 27.72 -18.74
C THR A 302 4.78 27.53 -19.93
N GLN A 303 5.94 26.90 -19.67
CA GLN A 303 6.97 26.61 -20.69
C GLN A 303 6.95 25.15 -21.16
N LEU A 304 6.12 24.31 -20.51
CA LEU A 304 5.94 22.91 -20.88
C LEU A 304 4.75 22.75 -21.84
N SER A 305 4.87 21.87 -22.81
CA SER A 305 3.73 21.42 -23.62
C SER A 305 3.04 20.27 -22.93
N MET A 306 1.84 20.50 -22.44
CA MET A 306 1.01 19.53 -21.73
C MET A 306 -0.27 19.19 -22.50
N THR A 307 -0.18 19.19 -23.82
CA THR A 307 -1.23 18.72 -24.73
C THR A 307 -1.11 17.22 -24.99
N GLY A 308 -2.12 16.60 -25.61
CA GLY A 308 -2.10 15.17 -25.91
C GLY A 308 -2.36 14.25 -24.69
N PRO A 309 -2.12 12.93 -24.83
CA PRO A 309 -2.37 11.95 -23.75
C PRO A 309 -1.43 12.17 -22.56
N ILE A 310 -1.94 12.59 -21.40
CA ILE A 310 -1.11 13.02 -20.27
C ILE A 310 -1.58 12.45 -18.94
N GLY A 311 -0.62 12.08 -18.08
CA GLY A 311 -0.80 11.76 -16.67
C GLY A 311 -0.10 12.82 -15.80
N LEU A 312 -0.89 13.56 -15.00
CA LEU A 312 -0.39 14.49 -14.01
C LEU A 312 -0.14 13.78 -12.69
N VAL A 313 1.10 13.82 -12.21
CA VAL A 313 1.50 13.16 -10.95
C VAL A 313 1.66 14.21 -9.85
N ILE A 314 0.90 14.02 -8.75
CA ILE A 314 0.93 14.88 -7.57
C ILE A 314 1.43 14.07 -6.39
N GLY A 315 2.42 14.58 -5.68
CA GLY A 315 3.01 13.98 -4.48
C GLY A 315 2.40 14.49 -3.17
N ALA A 316 2.85 13.90 -2.07
CA ALA A 316 2.47 14.29 -0.72
C ALA A 316 3.02 15.68 -0.34
N GLU A 317 2.34 16.33 0.62
CA GLU A 317 2.83 17.56 1.22
C GLU A 317 4.16 17.32 1.94
N GLY A 318 5.16 18.13 1.64
CA GLY A 318 6.48 18.06 2.25
C GLY A 318 7.44 17.05 1.62
N SER A 319 7.04 15.81 1.33
CA SER A 319 7.92 14.81 0.69
C SER A 319 7.85 14.81 -0.85
N GLY A 320 6.83 15.45 -1.41
CA GLY A 320 6.63 15.50 -2.85
C GLY A 320 6.34 14.13 -3.48
N VAL A 321 6.71 13.96 -4.74
CA VAL A 321 6.59 12.72 -5.48
C VAL A 321 7.75 11.78 -5.11
N SER A 322 7.45 10.51 -4.79
CA SER A 322 8.47 9.53 -4.44
C SER A 322 9.49 9.32 -5.58
N ARG A 323 10.74 9.01 -5.22
CA ARG A 323 11.85 8.89 -6.18
C ARG A 323 11.54 7.97 -7.35
N LEU A 324 11.00 6.78 -7.07
CA LEU A 324 10.69 5.80 -8.12
C LEU A 324 9.60 6.29 -9.10
N VAL A 325 8.60 7.00 -8.60
CA VAL A 325 7.53 7.57 -9.41
C VAL A 325 8.06 8.75 -10.22
N ARG A 326 8.89 9.62 -9.60
CA ARG A 326 9.54 10.74 -10.28
C ARG A 326 10.45 10.29 -11.43
N GLU A 327 11.24 9.23 -11.23
CA GLU A 327 12.10 8.63 -12.28
C GLU A 327 11.29 8.09 -13.49
N LYS A 328 9.99 7.82 -13.32
CA LYS A 328 9.10 7.39 -14.41
C LYS A 328 8.40 8.56 -15.11
N CYS A 329 8.49 9.77 -14.59
CA CYS A 329 7.93 10.94 -15.25
C CYS A 329 8.83 11.38 -16.41
N ASP A 330 8.21 11.89 -17.47
CA ASP A 330 8.90 12.36 -18.67
C ASP A 330 9.25 13.85 -18.55
N MET A 331 8.46 14.58 -17.75
CA MET A 331 8.61 16.01 -17.50
C MET A 331 8.39 16.32 -16.02
N THR A 332 8.99 17.40 -15.57
CA THR A 332 8.78 17.94 -14.23
C THR A 332 8.31 19.39 -14.37
N ALA A 333 7.12 19.68 -13.85
CA ALA A 333 6.49 20.99 -13.88
C ALA A 333 6.61 21.68 -12.54
N SER A 334 7.06 22.96 -12.55
CA SER A 334 7.02 23.82 -11.38
C SER A 334 5.94 24.89 -11.49
N ILE A 335 5.35 25.25 -10.36
CA ILE A 335 4.46 26.38 -10.20
C ILE A 335 5.31 27.54 -9.73
N PRO A 336 5.43 28.67 -10.48
CA PRO A 336 6.20 29.82 -10.04
C PRO A 336 5.69 30.39 -8.70
N MET A 337 6.57 30.49 -7.73
CA MET A 337 6.26 31.05 -6.41
C MET A 337 7.06 32.35 -6.17
N LYS A 338 6.49 33.31 -5.45
CA LYS A 338 7.11 34.59 -5.16
C LYS A 338 7.16 34.90 -3.66
N GLY A 339 6.59 34.00 -2.84
CA GLY A 339 6.53 34.18 -1.39
C GLY A 339 7.68 33.51 -0.65
N GLU A 340 7.68 33.66 0.66
CA GLU A 340 8.67 33.08 1.58
C GLU A 340 8.42 31.57 1.84
N ILE A 341 7.21 31.09 1.54
CA ILE A 341 6.84 29.67 1.69
C ILE A 341 7.11 28.98 0.35
N ASP A 342 7.77 27.83 0.42
CA ASP A 342 8.31 27.10 -0.71
C ASP A 342 7.34 26.09 -1.33
N SER A 343 6.17 25.82 -0.69
CA SER A 343 5.24 24.80 -1.16
C SER A 343 3.78 25.21 -1.03
N LEU A 344 2.95 24.71 -1.96
CA LEU A 344 1.50 24.79 -1.90
C LEU A 344 0.92 23.52 -1.27
N ASN A 345 -0.28 23.62 -0.69
CA ASN A 345 -1.08 22.44 -0.39
C ASN A 345 -1.25 21.56 -1.65
N ALA A 346 -1.19 20.23 -1.49
CA ALA A 346 -1.20 19.30 -2.61
C ALA A 346 -2.44 19.42 -3.51
N SER A 347 -3.62 19.68 -2.94
CA SER A 347 -4.84 19.86 -3.72
C SER A 347 -4.87 21.17 -4.49
N VAL A 348 -4.23 22.21 -3.94
CA VAL A 348 -4.08 23.51 -4.62
C VAL A 348 -3.10 23.39 -5.77
N ALA A 349 -1.92 22.78 -5.54
CA ALA A 349 -0.93 22.53 -6.59
C ALA A 349 -1.52 21.70 -7.75
N ALA A 350 -2.26 20.64 -7.40
CA ALA A 350 -3.00 19.83 -8.37
C ALA A 350 -3.98 20.67 -9.19
N GLY A 351 -4.72 21.54 -8.53
CA GLY A 351 -5.70 22.43 -9.18
C GLY A 351 -5.03 23.38 -10.20
N VAL A 352 -3.96 24.04 -9.79
CA VAL A 352 -3.22 24.96 -10.67
C VAL A 352 -2.71 24.24 -11.92
N LEU A 353 -2.07 23.06 -11.76
CA LEU A 353 -1.54 22.30 -12.89
C LEU A 353 -2.65 21.68 -13.77
N MET A 354 -3.74 21.20 -13.19
CA MET A 354 -4.88 20.71 -13.96
C MET A 354 -5.51 21.79 -14.83
N TYR A 355 -5.65 23.02 -14.32
CA TYR A 355 -6.19 24.14 -15.10
C TYR A 355 -5.19 24.67 -16.13
N GLU A 356 -3.88 24.54 -15.91
CA GLU A 356 -2.91 24.84 -16.95
C GLU A 356 -2.99 23.80 -18.09
N ILE A 357 -3.16 22.51 -17.77
CA ILE A 357 -3.40 21.48 -18.79
C ILE A 357 -4.70 21.77 -19.56
N LEU A 358 -5.80 22.11 -18.86
CA LEU A 358 -7.06 22.50 -19.50
C LEU A 358 -6.88 23.70 -20.43
N ARG A 359 -6.17 24.75 -19.97
CA ARG A 359 -5.88 25.95 -20.78
C ARG A 359 -5.12 25.63 -22.07
N GLN A 360 -4.19 24.66 -22.02
CA GLN A 360 -3.39 24.28 -23.17
C GLN A 360 -4.14 23.40 -24.17
N ARG A 361 -5.17 22.68 -23.71
CA ARG A 361 -5.99 21.81 -24.56
C ARG A 361 -7.14 22.55 -25.27
N GLY A 362 -7.45 23.75 -24.84
CA GLY A 362 -8.43 24.65 -25.45
C GLY A 362 -9.66 24.76 -24.60
#